data_def22058c85b084f126f2e10092327a6
#
_entry.id   def22058c85b084f126f2e10092327a6
#
_cell.length_a   1.000
_cell.length_b   1.000
_cell.length_c   1.000
_cell.angle_alpha   90.00
_cell.angle_beta   90.00
_cell.angle_gamma   90.00
#
_symmetry.space_group_name_H-M   'P 1'
#
loop_
_entity.id
_entity.type
_entity.pdbx_description
1 polymer ?
#
loop_
_entity_poly.entity_id
_entity_poly.type
_entity_poly.pdbx_seq_one_letter_code
_entity_poly.pdbx_strand_id
1 'polypeptide(L)'
;MTAPDDEMIEKIFIPTVNRVDNQITYNILPDELKKKVTMVVQAWERPQYTYDCDYLVLPDTPEYHYSDYYCLPKTRKYIYDQGVNIKYCVLDDDLNFHRRNTKYFGGKDNMEKSRRVATQNDILQMFELYDEWLSESTVTCCGCSHVENPPSDKYYVNNSSLGSALWLNGRDFKDDLSKWDLTSIRVMEDTHFLLTLLTSGYGNRVSSEFCFSNTSVMKKSMKSTVWDNQTFEQTHEDHKKIQQRFPDVFKILYNNDGTRVKGGFRDYGKVKVSWSKAYKQHSMSSLTEFM
;
A
#
# COMPACT_ATOMS: atom_id res chain seq x y z
N MET A 1 35.78 -3.44 6.22
CA MET A 1 35.02 -4.09 5.12
C MET A 1 33.71 -3.36 5.08
N THR A 2 33.55 -2.41 4.17
CA THR A 2 32.25 -1.80 3.86
C THR A 2 31.39 -2.91 3.26
N ALA A 3 30.19 -3.12 3.81
CA ALA A 3 29.19 -3.97 3.19
C ALA A 3 28.99 -3.52 1.73
N PRO A 4 28.75 -4.44 0.79
CA PRO A 4 28.46 -4.05 -0.59
C PRO A 4 27.23 -3.15 -0.59
N ASP A 5 27.32 -2.08 -1.35
CA ASP A 5 26.34 -1.03 -1.58
C ASP A 5 24.92 -1.43 -1.19
N ASP A 6 24.49 -0.97 -0.01
CA ASP A 6 23.09 -1.07 0.42
C ASP A 6 22.36 0.02 -0.37
N GLU A 7 22.11 -0.30 -1.65
CA GLU A 7 21.54 0.66 -2.60
C GLU A 7 20.19 1.16 -2.09
N MET A 8 20.03 2.48 -2.10
CA MET A 8 18.75 3.19 -1.89
C MET A 8 17.64 2.54 -2.74
N ILE A 9 16.39 2.87 -2.45
CA ILE A 9 15.24 2.45 -3.28
C ILE A 9 15.62 2.43 -4.76
N GLU A 10 15.57 1.24 -5.36
CA GLU A 10 16.05 0.99 -6.72
C GLU A 10 14.99 1.30 -7.76
N LYS A 11 13.70 1.02 -7.43
CA LYS A 11 12.56 1.24 -8.34
C LYS A 11 11.34 1.82 -7.63
N ILE A 12 10.58 2.61 -8.39
CA ILE A 12 9.30 3.19 -8.00
C ILE A 12 8.25 2.71 -9.00
N PHE A 13 7.43 1.74 -8.62
CA PHE A 13 6.34 1.26 -9.47
C PHE A 13 5.09 2.11 -9.26
N ILE A 14 4.54 2.63 -10.36
CA ILE A 14 3.28 3.41 -10.37
C ILE A 14 2.28 2.69 -11.28
N PRO A 15 1.40 1.83 -10.72
CA PRO A 15 0.33 1.23 -11.50
C PRO A 15 -0.70 2.29 -11.89
N THR A 16 -1.08 2.32 -13.16
CA THR A 16 -1.99 3.32 -13.70
C THR A 16 -2.86 2.74 -14.83
N VAL A 17 -4.09 3.23 -14.95
CA VAL A 17 -5.02 2.90 -16.02
C VAL A 17 -6.00 4.04 -16.27
N ASN A 18 -6.29 4.34 -17.55
CA ASN A 18 -7.19 5.42 -17.98
C ASN A 18 -6.78 6.83 -17.47
N ARG A 19 -5.46 7.06 -17.25
CA ARG A 19 -4.94 8.32 -16.70
C ARG A 19 -3.70 8.81 -17.45
N VAL A 20 -3.66 8.63 -18.77
CA VAL A 20 -2.51 8.99 -19.62
C VAL A 20 -2.03 10.42 -19.35
N ASP A 21 -2.93 11.40 -19.29
CA ASP A 21 -2.59 12.81 -19.12
C ASP A 21 -2.60 13.31 -17.67
N ASN A 22 -2.78 12.40 -16.69
CA ASN A 22 -3.00 12.81 -15.30
C ASN A 22 -2.26 11.95 -14.29
N GLN A 23 -0.94 11.99 -14.36
CA GLN A 23 -0.02 11.27 -13.49
C GLN A 23 0.39 12.14 -12.30
N ILE A 24 -0.49 12.27 -11.31
CA ILE A 24 -0.29 13.18 -10.16
C ILE A 24 0.96 12.78 -9.39
N THR A 25 1.07 11.51 -9.00
CA THR A 25 2.21 11.00 -8.24
C THR A 25 3.53 11.23 -8.97
N TYR A 26 3.60 10.87 -10.27
CA TYR A 26 4.81 11.08 -11.06
C TYR A 26 5.21 12.57 -11.11
N ASN A 27 4.22 13.46 -11.31
CA ASN A 27 4.49 14.88 -11.50
C ASN A 27 5.04 15.57 -10.25
N ILE A 28 4.69 15.10 -9.05
CA ILE A 28 5.17 15.68 -7.78
C ILE A 28 6.52 15.13 -7.34
N LEU A 29 6.98 14.00 -7.91
CA LEU A 29 8.29 13.43 -7.56
C LEU A 29 9.42 14.37 -8.01
N PRO A 30 10.50 14.49 -7.21
CA PRO A 30 11.76 15.09 -7.65
C PRO A 30 12.34 14.38 -8.87
N ASP A 31 13.08 15.11 -9.70
CA ASP A 31 13.67 14.56 -10.94
C ASP A 31 14.64 13.40 -10.69
N GLU A 32 15.30 13.39 -9.54
CA GLU A 32 16.15 12.28 -9.10
C GLU A 32 15.35 10.99 -8.93
N LEU A 33 14.16 11.08 -8.36
CA LEU A 33 13.26 9.94 -8.15
C LEU A 33 12.51 9.54 -9.43
N LYS A 34 12.18 10.51 -10.30
CA LYS A 34 11.54 10.21 -11.60
C LYS A 34 12.35 9.24 -12.45
N LYS A 35 13.69 9.31 -12.36
CA LYS A 35 14.60 8.38 -13.07
C LYS A 35 14.47 6.92 -12.62
N LYS A 36 13.92 6.69 -11.44
CA LYS A 36 13.67 5.35 -10.86
C LYS A 36 12.25 4.86 -11.11
N VAL A 37 11.38 5.70 -11.73
CA VAL A 37 9.98 5.36 -11.95
C VAL A 37 9.86 4.32 -13.06
N THR A 38 9.04 3.32 -12.79
CA THR A 38 8.52 2.37 -13.76
C THR A 38 6.99 2.45 -13.73
N MET A 39 6.38 3.05 -14.74
CA MET A 39 4.93 3.04 -14.88
C MET A 39 4.44 1.65 -15.26
N VAL A 40 3.47 1.12 -14.51
CA VAL A 40 2.86 -0.18 -14.78
C VAL A 40 1.55 0.05 -15.52
N VAL A 41 1.54 -0.29 -16.81
CA VAL A 41 0.47 0.10 -17.73
C VAL A 41 -0.16 -1.09 -18.42
N GLN A 42 -1.42 -0.92 -18.83
CA GLN A 42 -2.11 -1.87 -19.69
C GLN A 42 -1.46 -1.91 -21.08
N ALA A 43 -1.39 -3.08 -21.71
CA ALA A 43 -0.77 -3.23 -23.03
C ALA A 43 -1.39 -2.29 -24.09
N TRP A 44 -2.72 -2.18 -24.10
CA TRP A 44 -3.46 -1.34 -25.06
C TRP A 44 -3.27 0.18 -24.83
N GLU A 45 -2.93 0.60 -23.59
CA GLU A 45 -2.68 2.02 -23.28
C GLU A 45 -1.23 2.44 -23.48
N ARG A 46 -0.27 1.51 -23.46
CA ARG A 46 1.17 1.81 -23.52
C ARG A 46 1.55 2.81 -24.62
N PRO A 47 1.04 2.73 -25.86
CA PRO A 47 1.40 3.68 -26.92
C PRO A 47 1.01 5.14 -26.64
N GLN A 48 0.10 5.38 -25.68
CA GLN A 48 -0.39 6.71 -25.36
C GLN A 48 0.47 7.41 -24.30
N TYR A 49 1.27 6.66 -23.51
CA TYR A 49 2.12 7.22 -22.47
C TYR A 49 3.44 7.71 -23.04
N THR A 50 3.80 8.97 -22.76
CA THR A 50 5.01 9.66 -23.26
C THR A 50 5.90 10.20 -22.16
N TYR A 51 5.71 9.79 -20.91
CA TYR A 51 6.54 10.20 -19.78
C TYR A 51 7.96 9.65 -19.91
N ASP A 52 8.93 10.43 -19.47
CA ASP A 52 10.36 10.05 -19.49
C ASP A 52 10.66 9.15 -18.27
N CYS A 53 10.28 7.89 -18.39
CA CYS A 53 10.49 6.85 -17.37
C CYS A 53 10.41 5.45 -18.00
N ASP A 54 10.76 4.43 -17.23
CA ASP A 54 10.58 3.03 -17.62
C ASP A 54 9.10 2.63 -17.64
N TYR A 55 8.79 1.56 -18.39
CA TYR A 55 7.44 1.00 -18.48
C TYR A 55 7.46 -0.50 -18.27
N LEU A 56 6.63 -0.97 -17.34
CA LEU A 56 6.27 -2.37 -17.17
C LEU A 56 4.90 -2.59 -17.80
N VAL A 57 4.88 -3.24 -18.94
CA VAL A 57 3.63 -3.51 -19.67
C VAL A 57 3.02 -4.80 -19.12
N LEU A 58 1.79 -4.72 -18.64
CA LEU A 58 1.05 -5.90 -18.18
C LEU A 58 0.76 -6.83 -19.35
N PRO A 59 0.70 -8.16 -19.12
CA PRO A 59 0.32 -9.11 -20.15
C PRO A 59 -1.02 -8.74 -20.81
N ASP A 60 -1.09 -8.85 -22.14
CA ASP A 60 -2.31 -8.61 -22.91
C ASP A 60 -3.25 -9.82 -22.86
N THR A 61 -3.73 -10.09 -21.65
CA THR A 61 -4.66 -11.17 -21.36
C THR A 61 -5.86 -10.66 -20.58
N PRO A 62 -7.07 -11.29 -20.70
CA PRO A 62 -8.27 -10.80 -20.05
C PRO A 62 -8.14 -10.59 -18.55
N GLU A 63 -7.31 -11.38 -17.89
CA GLU A 63 -7.13 -11.32 -16.42
C GLU A 63 -6.38 -10.09 -15.93
N TYR A 64 -5.60 -9.42 -16.78
CA TYR A 64 -4.96 -8.14 -16.48
C TYR A 64 -5.73 -6.95 -17.02
N HIS A 65 -6.78 -7.17 -17.83
CA HIS A 65 -7.59 -6.08 -18.32
C HIS A 65 -8.35 -5.41 -17.18
N TYR A 66 -8.41 -4.07 -17.17
CA TYR A 66 -9.00 -3.28 -16.09
C TYR A 66 -10.47 -3.62 -15.78
N SER A 67 -11.19 -4.22 -16.71
CA SER A 67 -12.58 -4.67 -16.52
C SER A 67 -12.68 -6.01 -15.76
N ASP A 68 -11.58 -6.77 -15.64
CA ASP A 68 -11.57 -7.97 -14.79
C ASP A 68 -11.67 -7.57 -13.31
N TYR A 69 -12.52 -8.27 -12.56
CA TYR A 69 -12.74 -7.98 -11.15
C TYR A 69 -11.44 -8.09 -10.33
N TYR A 70 -10.56 -9.00 -10.66
CA TYR A 70 -9.31 -9.25 -9.95
C TYR A 70 -8.08 -8.63 -10.60
N CYS A 71 -8.22 -7.74 -11.58
CA CYS A 71 -7.06 -7.15 -12.26
C CYS A 71 -6.14 -6.39 -11.29
N LEU A 72 -6.69 -5.68 -10.29
CA LEU A 72 -5.90 -4.90 -9.32
C LEU A 72 -4.98 -5.79 -8.48
N PRO A 73 -5.47 -6.82 -7.75
CA PRO A 73 -4.58 -7.70 -6.99
C PRO A 73 -3.60 -8.47 -7.87
N LYS A 74 -3.97 -8.84 -9.10
CA LYS A 74 -3.04 -9.47 -10.07
C LYS A 74 -1.94 -8.49 -10.49
N THR A 75 -2.28 -7.24 -10.77
CA THR A 75 -1.30 -6.18 -11.06
C THR A 75 -0.34 -5.97 -9.90
N ARG A 76 -0.84 -5.89 -8.66
CA ARG A 76 0.00 -5.79 -7.46
C ARG A 76 0.93 -7.00 -7.33
N LYS A 77 0.40 -8.21 -7.47
CA LYS A 77 1.23 -9.43 -7.41
C LYS A 77 2.30 -9.43 -8.50
N TYR A 78 1.96 -9.01 -9.73
CA TYR A 78 2.92 -8.90 -10.84
C TYR A 78 4.05 -7.91 -10.50
N ILE A 79 3.73 -6.78 -9.86
CA ILE A 79 4.74 -5.81 -9.38
C ILE A 79 5.62 -6.44 -8.28
N TYR A 80 5.03 -7.14 -7.33
CA TYR A 80 5.80 -7.78 -6.25
C TYR A 80 6.77 -8.82 -6.81
N ASP A 81 6.38 -9.59 -7.84
CA ASP A 81 7.26 -10.54 -8.53
C ASP A 81 8.45 -9.85 -9.21
N GLN A 82 8.27 -8.62 -9.72
CA GLN A 82 9.39 -7.85 -10.28
C GLN A 82 10.34 -7.30 -9.19
N GLY A 83 9.84 -7.12 -7.99
CA GLY A 83 10.57 -6.51 -6.87
C GLY A 83 11.34 -7.48 -5.96
N VAL A 84 11.30 -8.80 -6.21
CA VAL A 84 11.80 -9.85 -5.26
C VAL A 84 13.27 -9.74 -4.85
N ASN A 85 14.12 -9.04 -5.59
CA ASN A 85 15.54 -8.94 -5.32
C ASN A 85 16.03 -7.52 -5.05
N ILE A 86 15.11 -6.57 -4.91
CA ILE A 86 15.42 -5.14 -4.80
C ILE A 86 14.65 -4.47 -3.66
N LYS A 87 15.11 -3.29 -3.23
CA LYS A 87 14.31 -2.34 -2.48
C LYS A 87 13.49 -1.50 -3.45
N TYR A 88 12.20 -1.44 -3.28
CA TYR A 88 11.30 -0.71 -4.19
C TYR A 88 10.13 -0.10 -3.48
N CYS A 89 9.40 0.78 -4.14
CA CYS A 89 8.09 1.21 -3.67
C CYS A 89 6.99 1.02 -4.71
N VAL A 90 5.76 0.91 -4.22
CA VAL A 90 4.54 0.87 -5.03
C VAL A 90 3.67 2.03 -4.59
N LEU A 91 3.43 2.96 -5.51
CA LEU A 91 2.68 4.20 -5.26
C LEU A 91 1.49 4.26 -6.21
N ASP A 92 0.28 4.51 -5.69
CA ASP A 92 -0.86 4.81 -6.55
C ASP A 92 -0.59 6.09 -7.37
N ASP A 93 -1.19 6.22 -8.55
CA ASP A 93 -0.91 7.29 -9.53
C ASP A 93 -1.51 8.66 -9.18
N ASP A 94 -2.29 8.74 -8.09
CA ASP A 94 -3.05 9.93 -7.68
C ASP A 94 -2.70 10.48 -6.30
N LEU A 95 -1.51 10.17 -5.81
CA LEU A 95 -1.06 10.59 -4.48
C LEU A 95 -0.56 12.03 -4.46
N ASN A 96 -0.89 12.74 -3.39
CA ASN A 96 -0.21 13.95 -2.94
C ASN A 96 0.38 13.71 -1.57
N PHE A 97 1.67 13.96 -1.42
CA PHE A 97 2.35 13.81 -0.13
C PHE A 97 2.24 15.07 0.72
N HIS A 98 2.18 14.87 2.01
CA HIS A 98 2.11 15.91 3.02
C HIS A 98 3.10 15.63 4.14
N ARG A 99 3.60 16.69 4.77
CA ARG A 99 4.40 16.61 5.98
C ARG A 99 3.63 17.18 7.16
N ARG A 100 3.55 16.43 8.26
CA ARG A 100 2.90 16.84 9.49
C ARG A 100 3.84 17.61 10.40
N ASN A 101 3.31 18.55 11.14
CA ASN A 101 4.06 19.23 12.17
C ASN A 101 4.06 18.38 13.45
N THR A 102 5.26 18.00 13.90
CA THR A 102 5.46 17.15 15.07
C THR A 102 4.86 17.67 16.37
N LYS A 103 4.63 19.00 16.48
CA LYS A 103 3.96 19.60 17.64
C LYS A 103 2.53 19.11 17.86
N TYR A 104 1.91 18.53 16.85
CA TYR A 104 0.52 18.08 16.88
C TYR A 104 0.39 16.56 16.89
N PHE A 105 1.48 15.84 17.11
CA PHE A 105 1.42 14.39 17.25
C PHE A 105 0.57 13.99 18.46
N GLY A 106 -0.28 12.95 18.29
CA GLY A 106 -1.20 12.49 19.32
C GLY A 106 -2.48 13.33 19.50
N GLY A 107 -2.58 14.51 18.88
CA GLY A 107 -3.76 15.37 18.93
C GLY A 107 -4.78 15.08 17.83
N LYS A 108 -6.07 14.94 18.19
CA LYS A 108 -7.16 14.86 17.21
C LYS A 108 -7.62 16.22 16.70
N ASP A 109 -7.37 17.26 17.46
CA ASP A 109 -7.82 18.61 17.17
C ASP A 109 -6.85 19.31 16.21
N ASN A 110 -7.36 19.88 15.14
CA ASN A 110 -6.61 20.62 14.11
C ASN A 110 -5.75 19.80 13.13
N MET A 111 -6.16 18.60 12.75
CA MET A 111 -5.42 17.78 11.77
C MET A 111 -5.12 18.51 10.43
N GLU A 112 -6.01 19.38 9.97
CA GLU A 112 -5.79 20.17 8.76
C GLU A 112 -4.69 21.23 8.93
N LYS A 113 -4.63 21.89 10.09
CA LYS A 113 -3.61 22.90 10.40
C LYS A 113 -2.25 22.29 10.75
N SER A 114 -2.23 21.01 11.06
CA SER A 114 -1.01 20.30 11.49
C SER A 114 -0.17 19.80 10.32
N ARG A 115 -0.61 19.96 9.08
CA ARG A 115 0.08 19.45 7.89
C ARG A 115 0.22 20.51 6.81
N ARG A 116 1.20 20.36 5.97
CA ARG A 116 1.40 21.10 4.73
C ARG A 116 1.67 20.14 3.58
N VAL A 117 1.46 20.59 2.36
CA VAL A 117 1.90 19.86 1.17
C VAL A 117 3.41 19.69 1.26
N ALA A 118 3.88 18.48 0.98
CA ALA A 118 5.30 18.17 0.97
C ALA A 118 5.99 18.88 -0.20
N THR A 119 7.13 19.49 0.07
CA THR A 119 8.03 20.01 -0.96
C THR A 119 8.80 18.85 -1.59
N GLN A 120 9.48 19.07 -2.71
CA GLN A 120 10.37 18.06 -3.31
C GLN A 120 11.45 17.59 -2.32
N ASN A 121 12.02 18.52 -1.54
CA ASN A 121 12.98 18.16 -0.50
C ASN A 121 12.38 17.31 0.63
N ASP A 122 11.11 17.56 1.02
CA ASP A 122 10.42 16.68 1.97
C ASP A 122 10.22 15.28 1.42
N ILE A 123 9.93 15.16 0.12
CA ILE A 123 9.77 13.86 -0.55
C ILE A 123 11.10 13.11 -0.56
N LEU A 124 12.22 13.77 -0.87
CA LEU A 124 13.55 13.16 -0.79
C LEU A 124 13.85 12.67 0.63
N GLN A 125 13.64 13.52 1.65
CA GLN A 125 13.83 13.12 3.05
C GLN A 125 12.92 11.94 3.46
N MET A 126 11.71 11.87 2.93
CA MET A 126 10.81 10.72 3.16
C MET A 126 11.38 9.44 2.55
N PHE A 127 11.92 9.50 1.34
CA PHE A 127 12.52 8.33 0.68
C PHE A 127 13.80 7.88 1.39
N GLU A 128 14.66 8.81 1.79
CA GLU A 128 15.87 8.51 2.58
C GLU A 128 15.52 7.83 3.92
N LEU A 129 14.53 8.37 4.65
CA LEU A 129 14.06 7.79 5.91
C LEU A 129 13.52 6.37 5.72
N TYR A 130 12.77 6.13 4.65
CA TYR A 130 12.15 4.81 4.42
C TYR A 130 13.19 3.79 3.93
N ASP A 131 14.19 4.23 3.19
CA ASP A 131 15.33 3.40 2.83
C ASP A 131 16.15 2.96 4.05
N GLU A 132 16.43 3.91 4.97
CA GLU A 132 17.05 3.62 6.26
C GLU A 132 16.24 2.58 7.04
N TRP A 133 14.91 2.74 7.12
CA TRP A 133 14.07 1.76 7.81
C TRP A 133 14.09 0.38 7.18
N LEU A 134 14.09 0.30 5.85
CA LEU A 134 14.16 -0.98 5.13
C LEU A 134 15.54 -1.67 5.25
N SER A 135 16.56 -0.98 5.75
CA SER A 135 17.86 -1.55 6.07
C SER A 135 17.88 -2.18 7.48
N GLU A 136 16.87 -1.93 8.31
CA GLU A 136 16.71 -2.60 9.60
C GLU A 136 16.11 -4.00 9.41
N SER A 137 16.73 -5.03 9.98
CA SER A 137 16.32 -6.44 9.87
C SER A 137 14.89 -6.76 10.35
N THR A 138 14.26 -5.83 11.07
CA THR A 138 12.89 -5.99 11.60
C THR A 138 11.82 -5.27 10.77
N VAL A 139 12.20 -4.58 9.69
CA VAL A 139 11.31 -3.77 8.86
C VAL A 139 11.42 -4.20 7.41
N THR A 140 10.49 -4.98 6.94
CA THR A 140 10.38 -5.44 5.55
C THR A 140 9.53 -4.53 4.68
N CYS A 141 8.58 -3.82 5.32
CA CYS A 141 7.69 -2.89 4.66
C CYS A 141 7.55 -1.61 5.47
N CYS A 142 7.53 -0.47 4.81
CA CYS A 142 7.22 0.79 5.49
C CYS A 142 6.42 1.74 4.57
N GLY A 143 6.04 2.89 5.12
CA GLY A 143 5.31 3.90 4.39
C GLY A 143 4.64 4.91 5.31
N CYS A 144 3.63 5.58 4.77
CA CYS A 144 2.84 6.56 5.51
C CYS A 144 1.33 6.29 5.39
N SER A 145 0.57 6.87 6.30
CA SER A 145 -0.89 6.73 6.35
C SER A 145 -1.58 7.83 5.54
N HIS A 146 -2.85 7.59 5.21
CA HIS A 146 -3.73 8.63 4.64
C HIS A 146 -3.88 9.83 5.60
N VAL A 147 -4.03 11.02 5.05
CA VAL A 147 -4.14 12.29 5.83
C VAL A 147 -5.29 12.29 6.85
N GLU A 148 -6.35 11.52 6.61
CA GLU A 148 -7.49 11.40 7.52
C GLU A 148 -7.18 10.55 8.76
N ASN A 149 -6.13 9.74 8.71
CA ASN A 149 -5.70 8.97 9.87
C ASN A 149 -4.92 9.86 10.83
N PRO A 150 -5.31 9.97 12.10
CA PRO A 150 -4.57 10.78 13.05
C PRO A 150 -3.14 10.22 13.24
N PRO A 151 -2.14 11.09 13.36
CA PRO A 151 -0.79 10.66 13.66
C PRO A 151 -0.74 10.05 15.08
N SER A 152 0.18 9.12 15.28
CA SER A 152 0.56 8.66 16.62
C SER A 152 1.25 9.80 17.39
N ASP A 153 1.37 9.65 18.71
CA ASP A 153 2.24 10.47 19.57
C ASP A 153 3.73 10.19 19.35
N LYS A 154 4.06 9.15 18.57
CA LYS A 154 5.41 8.74 18.18
C LYS A 154 5.70 9.10 16.73
N TYR A 155 6.99 9.22 16.38
CA TYR A 155 7.42 9.46 15.01
C TYR A 155 7.01 8.35 14.03
N TYR A 156 6.85 7.12 14.53
CA TYR A 156 6.37 5.98 13.77
C TYR A 156 5.62 4.97 14.64
N VAL A 157 4.88 4.10 13.99
CA VAL A 157 4.20 2.94 14.61
C VAL A 157 4.63 1.69 13.88
N ASN A 158 5.06 0.67 14.64
CA ASN A 158 5.34 -0.65 14.07
C ASN A 158 4.06 -1.49 13.98
N ASN A 159 3.99 -2.32 12.95
CA ASN A 159 2.93 -3.29 12.72
C ASN A 159 1.55 -2.64 12.72
N SER A 160 1.32 -1.80 11.72
CA SER A 160 0.10 -1.01 11.56
C SER A 160 -0.37 -1.00 10.10
N SER A 161 -1.52 -0.35 9.85
CA SER A 161 -2.11 -0.24 8.52
C SER A 161 -1.26 0.61 7.59
N LEU A 162 -1.07 0.13 6.38
CA LEU A 162 -0.56 0.85 5.21
C LEU A 162 -1.54 0.65 4.05
N GLY A 163 -1.41 1.43 3.00
CA GLY A 163 -2.23 1.32 1.79
C GLY A 163 -1.47 1.95 0.62
N SER A 164 -2.10 2.51 -0.32
CA SER A 164 -1.69 3.23 -1.54
C SER A 164 -0.22 3.66 -1.73
N ALA A 165 0.59 3.64 -0.69
CA ALA A 165 2.00 4.04 -0.69
C ALA A 165 2.83 3.07 0.18
N LEU A 166 3.50 2.11 -0.46
CA LEU A 166 4.26 1.04 0.17
C LEU A 166 5.71 1.07 -0.29
N TRP A 167 6.65 1.02 0.66
CA TRP A 167 8.07 0.77 0.44
C TRP A 167 8.41 -0.62 0.94
N LEU A 168 9.14 -1.40 0.17
CA LEU A 168 9.32 -2.83 0.37
C LEU A 168 10.78 -3.23 0.16
N ASN A 169 11.29 -4.08 1.03
CA ASN A 169 12.50 -4.85 0.77
C ASN A 169 12.10 -6.24 0.25
N GLY A 170 12.06 -6.40 -1.07
CA GLY A 170 11.64 -7.65 -1.72
C GLY A 170 12.56 -8.83 -1.41
N ARG A 171 13.81 -8.56 -1.07
CA ARG A 171 14.81 -9.59 -0.71
C ARG A 171 14.38 -10.40 0.52
N ASP A 172 13.66 -9.77 1.47
CA ASP A 172 13.28 -10.40 2.73
C ASP A 172 12.23 -11.51 2.55
N PHE A 173 11.26 -11.31 1.65
CA PHE A 173 10.13 -12.24 1.49
C PHE A 173 10.09 -12.98 0.14
N LYS A 174 11.17 -12.92 -0.65
CA LYS A 174 11.24 -13.52 -2.00
C LYS A 174 10.88 -15.02 -2.02
N ASP A 175 11.35 -15.77 -1.03
CA ASP A 175 11.16 -17.22 -0.95
C ASP A 175 9.73 -17.61 -0.53
N ASP A 176 8.98 -16.68 0.07
CA ASP A 176 7.61 -16.90 0.52
C ASP A 176 6.56 -16.33 -0.45
N LEU A 177 6.93 -15.35 -1.28
CA LEU A 177 6.00 -14.65 -2.17
C LEU A 177 5.24 -15.61 -3.10
N SER A 178 5.90 -16.69 -3.58
CA SER A 178 5.28 -17.69 -4.46
C SER A 178 4.24 -18.57 -3.73
N LYS A 179 4.31 -18.64 -2.40
CA LYS A 179 3.40 -19.42 -1.55
C LYS A 179 2.15 -18.61 -1.18
N TRP A 180 2.19 -17.30 -1.33
CA TRP A 180 1.10 -16.41 -0.94
C TRP A 180 0.06 -16.27 -2.04
N ASP A 181 -1.20 -16.56 -1.70
CA ASP A 181 -2.33 -16.23 -2.57
C ASP A 181 -2.69 -14.75 -2.39
N LEU A 182 -2.13 -13.89 -3.23
CA LEU A 182 -2.35 -12.44 -3.22
C LEU A 182 -3.33 -11.96 -4.29
N THR A 183 -3.93 -12.88 -5.05
CA THR A 183 -4.79 -12.55 -6.20
C THR A 183 -6.28 -12.82 -5.99
N SER A 184 -6.63 -13.51 -4.92
CA SER A 184 -8.01 -13.96 -4.65
C SER A 184 -8.90 -12.92 -3.95
N ILE A 185 -8.34 -11.80 -3.49
CA ILE A 185 -9.01 -10.71 -2.80
C ILE A 185 -8.82 -9.43 -3.59
N ARG A 186 -9.91 -8.80 -4.01
CA ARG A 186 -9.86 -7.50 -4.70
C ARG A 186 -10.02 -6.33 -3.75
N VAL A 187 -11.05 -6.41 -2.90
CA VAL A 187 -11.34 -5.34 -1.96
C VAL A 187 -10.46 -5.50 -0.74
N MET A 188 -9.71 -4.45 -0.40
CA MET A 188 -8.69 -4.49 0.65
C MET A 188 -7.52 -5.44 0.30
N GLU A 189 -7.11 -5.48 -0.96
CA GLU A 189 -5.95 -6.28 -1.40
C GLU A 189 -4.65 -5.86 -0.68
N ASP A 190 -4.52 -4.57 -0.37
CA ASP A 190 -3.44 -4.01 0.45
C ASP A 190 -3.49 -4.53 1.90
N THR A 191 -4.67 -4.54 2.52
CA THR A 191 -4.89 -5.13 3.85
C THR A 191 -4.58 -6.63 3.85
N HIS A 192 -5.02 -7.34 2.81
CA HIS A 192 -4.75 -8.77 2.65
C HIS A 192 -3.25 -9.04 2.53
N PHE A 193 -2.53 -8.27 1.70
CA PHE A 193 -1.08 -8.36 1.57
C PHE A 193 -0.37 -8.10 2.90
N LEU A 194 -0.72 -7.00 3.60
CA LEU A 194 -0.10 -6.67 4.88
C LEU A 194 -0.37 -7.69 5.98
N LEU A 195 -1.58 -8.25 6.05
CA LEU A 195 -1.87 -9.33 6.99
C LEU A 195 -1.07 -10.58 6.67
N THR A 196 -0.93 -10.95 5.39
CA THR A 196 -0.10 -12.06 4.96
C THR A 196 1.36 -11.84 5.37
N LEU A 197 1.89 -10.65 5.10
CA LEU A 197 3.25 -10.25 5.46
C LEU A 197 3.48 -10.32 6.97
N LEU A 198 2.62 -9.69 7.77
CA LEU A 198 2.76 -9.67 9.23
C LEU A 198 2.62 -11.06 9.87
N THR A 199 1.64 -11.86 9.43
CA THR A 199 1.46 -13.23 9.96
C THR A 199 2.54 -14.20 9.52
N SER A 200 3.31 -13.87 8.49
CA SER A 200 4.53 -14.58 8.08
C SER A 200 5.79 -14.11 8.81
N GLY A 201 5.67 -13.16 9.74
CA GLY A 201 6.81 -12.69 10.57
C GLY A 201 7.54 -11.47 10.02
N TYR A 202 7.08 -10.90 8.91
CA TYR A 202 7.68 -9.71 8.31
C TYR A 202 7.06 -8.44 8.89
N GLY A 203 7.88 -7.61 9.57
CA GLY A 203 7.40 -6.40 10.23
C GLY A 203 7.16 -5.24 9.28
N ASN A 204 6.26 -4.33 9.66
CA ASN A 204 6.13 -3.06 8.97
C ASN A 204 6.26 -1.85 9.90
N ARG A 205 6.54 -0.68 9.31
CA ARG A 205 6.66 0.61 10.00
C ARG A 205 5.90 1.70 9.27
N VAL A 206 5.10 2.47 10.02
CA VAL A 206 4.26 3.53 9.48
C VAL A 206 4.68 4.88 10.04
N SER A 207 5.01 5.82 9.17
CA SER A 207 5.38 7.18 9.55
C SER A 207 4.20 7.96 10.12
N SER A 208 4.44 8.70 11.21
CA SER A 208 3.53 9.73 11.69
C SER A 208 3.83 11.11 11.09
N GLU A 209 5.08 11.32 10.65
CA GLU A 209 5.52 12.62 10.09
C GLU A 209 5.03 12.84 8.67
N PHE A 210 5.12 11.82 7.82
CA PHE A 210 4.62 11.88 6.47
C PHE A 210 3.24 11.25 6.34
N CYS A 211 2.44 11.77 5.40
CA CYS A 211 1.14 11.21 5.04
C CYS A 211 0.79 11.55 3.59
N PHE A 212 -0.21 10.88 3.04
CA PHE A 212 -0.67 11.13 1.68
C PHE A 212 -2.17 11.40 1.62
N SER A 213 -2.61 12.04 0.54
CA SER A 213 -4.01 12.13 0.14
C SER A 213 -4.16 11.69 -1.31
N ASN A 214 -5.31 11.10 -1.65
CA ASN A 214 -5.67 10.75 -3.01
C ASN A 214 -6.51 11.88 -3.64
N THR A 215 -6.10 12.37 -4.79
CA THR A 215 -6.81 13.48 -5.47
C THR A 215 -8.06 13.00 -6.18
N SER A 216 -8.10 11.79 -6.69
CA SER A 216 -9.21 11.24 -7.46
C SER A 216 -10.46 11.00 -6.63
N VAL A 217 -10.32 10.70 -5.35
CA VAL A 217 -11.46 10.47 -4.44
C VAL A 217 -12.28 11.76 -4.23
N MET A 218 -11.64 12.92 -4.36
CA MET A 218 -12.29 14.21 -4.15
C MET A 218 -12.97 14.79 -5.40
N LYS A 219 -12.63 14.32 -6.60
CA LYS A 219 -13.22 14.83 -7.85
C LYS A 219 -14.07 13.77 -8.54
N LYS A 220 -15.41 13.89 -8.43
CA LYS A 220 -16.40 13.08 -9.15
C LYS A 220 -16.21 13.00 -10.68
N SER A 221 -15.34 13.83 -11.25
CA SER A 221 -15.06 13.88 -12.69
C SER A 221 -14.01 12.89 -13.19
N MET A 222 -13.27 12.25 -12.29
CA MET A 222 -12.29 11.22 -12.67
C MET A 222 -12.96 9.85 -12.56
N LYS A 223 -13.41 9.33 -13.67
CA LYS A 223 -13.95 7.97 -13.78
C LYS A 223 -12.83 6.97 -13.47
N SER A 224 -12.78 6.52 -12.23
CA SER A 224 -12.00 5.34 -11.87
C SER A 224 -12.84 4.13 -12.21
N THR A 225 -12.66 3.60 -13.38
CA THR A 225 -13.43 2.49 -13.92
C THR A 225 -13.26 1.19 -13.14
N VAL A 226 -12.16 1.03 -12.41
CA VAL A 226 -11.87 -0.18 -11.63
C VAL A 226 -12.87 -0.38 -10.47
N TRP A 227 -13.42 0.70 -9.92
CA TRP A 227 -14.32 0.67 -8.76
C TRP A 227 -15.81 0.79 -9.10
N ASP A 228 -16.16 1.18 -10.34
CA ASP A 228 -17.54 1.52 -10.70
C ASP A 228 -18.45 0.30 -10.78
N ASN A 229 -17.90 -0.90 -10.97
CA ASN A 229 -18.65 -2.15 -11.09
C ASN A 229 -18.66 -3.00 -9.81
N GLN A 230 -18.21 -2.44 -8.67
CA GLN A 230 -18.13 -3.17 -7.43
C GLN A 230 -19.47 -3.17 -6.69
N THR A 231 -19.97 -4.35 -6.32
CA THR A 231 -21.20 -4.49 -5.52
C THR A 231 -20.88 -4.69 -4.04
N PHE A 232 -21.90 -4.45 -3.21
CA PHE A 232 -21.82 -4.73 -1.77
C PHE A 232 -21.57 -6.23 -1.51
N GLU A 233 -22.21 -7.10 -2.27
CA GLU A 233 -22.07 -8.56 -2.14
C GLU A 233 -20.63 -9.02 -2.42
N GLN A 234 -20.04 -8.52 -3.50
CA GLN A 234 -18.64 -8.81 -3.86
C GLN A 234 -17.68 -8.37 -2.77
N THR A 235 -17.86 -7.15 -2.23
CA THR A 235 -17.07 -6.65 -1.11
C THR A 235 -17.23 -7.51 0.14
N HIS A 236 -18.47 -7.92 0.41
CA HIS A 236 -18.77 -8.77 1.55
C HIS A 236 -18.11 -10.14 1.45
N GLU A 237 -18.12 -10.75 0.26
CA GLU A 237 -17.43 -12.02 0.02
C GLU A 237 -15.90 -11.90 0.20
N ASP A 238 -15.28 -10.82 -0.28
CA ASP A 238 -13.86 -10.58 -0.07
C ASP A 238 -13.54 -10.40 1.43
N HIS A 239 -14.36 -9.65 2.18
CA HIS A 239 -14.20 -9.54 3.64
C HIS A 239 -14.33 -10.89 4.35
N LYS A 240 -15.26 -11.76 3.93
CA LYS A 240 -15.38 -13.13 4.47
C LYS A 240 -14.14 -13.96 4.19
N LYS A 241 -13.60 -13.90 2.98
CA LYS A 241 -12.36 -14.61 2.63
C LYS A 241 -11.18 -14.15 3.50
N ILE A 242 -11.02 -12.82 3.71
CA ILE A 242 -9.99 -12.29 4.59
C ILE A 242 -10.22 -12.78 6.04
N GLN A 243 -11.47 -12.73 6.53
CA GLN A 243 -11.78 -13.20 7.88
C GLN A 243 -11.54 -14.72 8.05
N GLN A 244 -11.84 -15.53 7.05
CA GLN A 244 -11.57 -16.98 7.08
C GLN A 244 -10.07 -17.27 7.11
N ARG A 245 -9.26 -16.47 6.39
CA ARG A 245 -7.80 -16.63 6.37
C ARG A 245 -7.14 -16.11 7.64
N PHE A 246 -7.68 -15.04 8.23
CA PHE A 246 -7.12 -14.35 9.41
C PHE A 246 -8.16 -14.18 10.54
N PRO A 247 -8.76 -15.28 11.06
CA PRO A 247 -9.93 -15.20 11.94
C PRO A 247 -9.65 -14.50 13.28
N ASP A 248 -8.42 -14.54 13.75
CA ASP A 248 -8.03 -13.96 15.03
C ASP A 248 -7.76 -12.46 14.99
N VAL A 249 -7.45 -11.93 13.80
CA VAL A 249 -6.97 -10.55 13.64
C VAL A 249 -7.84 -9.70 12.72
N PHE A 250 -8.69 -10.30 11.90
CA PHE A 250 -9.63 -9.60 11.03
C PHE A 250 -11.07 -9.96 11.40
N LYS A 251 -11.90 -8.95 11.66
CA LYS A 251 -13.30 -9.14 12.04
C LYS A 251 -14.22 -8.23 11.24
N ILE A 252 -15.26 -8.81 10.66
CA ILE A 252 -16.39 -8.07 10.10
C ILE A 252 -17.27 -7.62 11.26
N LEU A 253 -17.66 -6.33 11.27
CA LEU A 253 -18.49 -5.78 12.35
C LEU A 253 -19.98 -5.86 11.98
N TYR A 254 -20.77 -6.37 12.91
CA TYR A 254 -22.22 -6.50 12.81
C TYR A 254 -22.91 -5.72 13.93
N ASN A 255 -24.10 -5.20 13.66
CA ASN A 255 -25.02 -4.65 14.65
C ASN A 255 -25.66 -5.79 15.46
N ASN A 256 -26.37 -5.45 16.53
CA ASN A 256 -27.06 -6.43 17.39
C ASN A 256 -28.16 -7.21 16.65
N ASP A 257 -28.72 -6.66 15.57
CA ASP A 257 -29.74 -7.28 14.71
C ASP A 257 -29.12 -8.19 13.61
N GLY A 258 -27.81 -8.39 13.63
CA GLY A 258 -27.11 -9.18 12.63
C GLY A 258 -26.81 -8.45 11.31
N THR A 259 -27.25 -7.21 11.15
CA THR A 259 -26.88 -6.40 9.97
C THR A 259 -25.45 -5.90 10.08
N ARG A 260 -24.79 -5.62 8.96
CA ARG A 260 -23.43 -5.05 8.96
C ARG A 260 -23.43 -3.61 9.46
N VAL A 261 -22.44 -3.26 10.27
CA VAL A 261 -22.20 -1.87 10.68
C VAL A 261 -21.88 -1.04 9.43
N LYS A 262 -22.67 -0.01 9.16
CA LYS A 262 -22.45 0.92 8.05
C LYS A 262 -21.17 1.72 8.25
N GLY A 263 -20.57 2.16 7.16
CA GLY A 263 -19.35 2.96 7.11
C GLY A 263 -18.19 2.21 6.47
N GLY A 264 -17.02 2.81 6.49
CA GLY A 264 -15.90 2.39 5.66
C GLY A 264 -16.02 3.00 4.25
N PHE A 265 -15.10 2.63 3.37
CA PHE A 265 -15.11 3.11 2.00
C PHE A 265 -16.42 2.72 1.30
N ARG A 266 -17.15 3.70 0.73
CA ARG A 266 -18.41 3.52 0.00
C ARG A 266 -19.52 2.77 0.78
N ASP A 267 -19.53 2.86 2.12
CA ASP A 267 -20.52 2.17 2.98
C ASP A 267 -20.55 0.63 2.86
N TYR A 268 -19.48 0.02 2.37
CA TYR A 268 -19.41 -1.44 2.21
C TYR A 268 -19.29 -2.23 3.52
N GLY A 269 -19.37 -1.53 4.64
CA GLY A 269 -19.39 -2.09 5.99
C GLY A 269 -18.04 -2.04 6.68
N LYS A 270 -18.09 -1.87 7.99
CA LYS A 270 -16.89 -1.74 8.82
C LYS A 270 -16.25 -3.09 9.11
N VAL A 271 -14.93 -3.07 9.16
CA VAL A 271 -14.09 -4.17 9.63
C VAL A 271 -13.18 -3.68 10.75
N LYS A 272 -12.68 -4.59 11.56
CA LYS A 272 -11.66 -4.34 12.58
C LYS A 272 -10.45 -5.22 12.28
N VAL A 273 -9.28 -4.61 12.21
CA VAL A 273 -8.00 -5.30 12.01
C VAL A 273 -7.12 -5.09 13.24
N SER A 274 -6.53 -6.18 13.74
CA SER A 274 -5.63 -6.17 14.90
C SER A 274 -4.18 -6.38 14.42
N TRP A 275 -3.59 -5.34 13.85
CA TRP A 275 -2.30 -5.35 13.17
C TRP A 275 -1.15 -5.88 14.04
N SER A 276 -0.95 -5.31 15.22
CA SER A 276 0.11 -5.76 16.15
C SER A 276 -0.09 -7.20 16.62
N LYS A 277 -1.35 -7.69 16.70
CA LYS A 277 -1.63 -9.09 16.99
C LYS A 277 -1.24 -9.99 15.83
N ALA A 278 -1.45 -9.56 14.58
CA ALA A 278 -1.07 -10.31 13.40
C ALA A 278 0.43 -10.65 13.40
N TYR A 279 1.28 -9.67 13.69
CA TYR A 279 2.72 -9.89 13.78
C TYR A 279 3.12 -10.81 14.95
N LYS A 280 2.48 -10.65 16.13
CA LYS A 280 2.75 -11.47 17.32
C LYS A 280 2.38 -12.94 17.14
N GLN A 281 1.42 -13.27 16.29
CA GLN A 281 1.03 -14.65 16.02
C GLN A 281 2.19 -15.49 15.47
N HIS A 282 3.01 -14.93 14.60
CA HIS A 282 4.19 -15.61 14.09
C HIS A 282 5.19 -15.94 15.20
N SER A 283 5.49 -14.98 16.07
CA SER A 283 6.42 -15.19 17.19
C SER A 283 5.95 -16.26 18.17
N MET A 284 4.64 -16.46 18.32
CA MET A 284 4.08 -17.50 19.21
C MET A 284 4.07 -18.89 18.57
N SER A 285 3.82 -18.98 17.25
CA SER A 285 3.87 -20.27 16.54
C SER A 285 5.29 -20.82 16.44
N SER A 286 6.28 -19.95 16.23
CA SER A 286 7.69 -20.38 16.22
C SER A 286 8.18 -20.90 17.58
N LEU A 287 7.64 -20.40 18.70
CA LEU A 287 7.98 -20.91 20.04
C LEU A 287 7.36 -22.29 20.34
N THR A 288 6.20 -22.58 19.75
CA THR A 288 5.52 -23.89 19.93
C THR A 288 6.14 -25.02 19.09
N GLU A 289 6.86 -24.69 18.02
CA GLU A 289 7.59 -25.68 17.22
C GLU A 289 8.91 -26.16 17.88
N PHE A 290 9.39 -25.44 18.90
CA PHE A 290 10.61 -25.80 19.68
C PHE A 290 10.31 -26.42 21.03
N MET A 291 9.05 -26.63 21.39
CA MET A 291 8.61 -27.32 22.61
C MET A 291 8.08 -28.73 22.30
#